data_ab670e15990849399afab388589e7b49
#
_entry.id   ab670e15990849399afab388589e7b49
#
_cell.length_a   1.000
_cell.length_b   1.000
_cell.length_c   1.000
_cell.angle_alpha   90.00
_cell.angle_beta   90.00
_cell.angle_gamma   90.00
#
_symmetry.space_group_name_H-M   'P 1'
#
loop_
_entity.id
_entity.type
_entity.pdbx_description
1 polymer ?
#
loop_
_entity_poly.entity_id
_entity_poly.type
_entity_poly.pdbx_seq_one_letter_code
_entity_poly.pdbx_strand_id
1 'polypeptide(L)'
;YRDKGADSAEAFFKILKEEAEAEGVRADVLFAQVMLETGGLKFGGDVQPSQCNFGGLGAVGGGAAGETFADVRTGLRAQVQHLKAYASTDGLNNACVDKRFQYVSRGTARYVEWLAIPQNPYGKGWAADADYGTKLLRIMNSL
;
A
#
# COMPACT_ATOMS: atom_id res chain seq x y z
N TYR A 1 -4.91 11.22 -13.22
CA TYR A 1 -5.07 9.78 -13.58
C TYR A 1 -6.25 9.49 -14.50
N ARG A 2 -6.67 10.48 -15.27
CA ARG A 2 -7.84 10.36 -16.16
C ARG A 2 -7.67 9.22 -17.16
N ASP A 3 -6.51 9.10 -17.76
CA ASP A 3 -6.17 8.04 -18.71
C ASP A 3 -5.74 6.72 -18.05
N LYS A 4 -5.75 6.69 -16.71
CA LYS A 4 -5.36 5.54 -15.88
C LYS A 4 -6.52 4.96 -15.09
N GLY A 5 -7.75 5.32 -15.42
CA GLY A 5 -8.95 4.74 -14.81
C GLY A 5 -9.56 5.53 -13.66
N ALA A 6 -9.02 6.70 -13.32
CA ALA A 6 -9.59 7.56 -12.28
C ALA A 6 -9.52 9.01 -12.72
N ASP A 7 -10.66 9.57 -13.14
CA ASP A 7 -10.77 10.92 -13.68
C ASP A 7 -11.06 11.97 -12.59
N SER A 8 -11.22 11.55 -11.35
CA SER A 8 -11.50 12.43 -10.23
C SER A 8 -10.99 11.79 -8.93
N ALA A 9 -10.91 12.60 -7.86
CA ALA A 9 -10.58 12.10 -6.53
C ALA A 9 -11.65 11.09 -6.06
N GLU A 10 -12.92 11.37 -6.34
CA GLU A 10 -14.02 10.46 -5.98
C GLU A 10 -13.86 9.10 -6.68
N ALA A 11 -13.51 9.09 -7.95
CA ALA A 11 -13.29 7.86 -8.70
C ALA A 11 -12.09 7.08 -8.14
N PHE A 12 -11.01 7.78 -7.78
CA PHE A 12 -9.83 7.17 -7.17
C PHE A 12 -10.18 6.47 -5.85
N PHE A 13 -10.86 7.17 -4.95
CA PHE A 13 -11.20 6.62 -3.64
C PHE A 13 -12.26 5.53 -3.70
N LYS A 14 -13.14 5.58 -4.70
CA LYS A 14 -14.08 4.49 -4.97
C LYS A 14 -13.33 3.19 -5.32
N ILE A 15 -12.35 3.28 -6.20
CA ILE A 15 -11.51 2.14 -6.59
C ILE A 15 -10.75 1.61 -5.37
N LEU A 16 -10.15 2.49 -4.58
CA LEU A 16 -9.43 2.14 -3.36
C LEU A 16 -10.30 1.33 -2.42
N LYS A 17 -11.51 1.80 -2.17
CA LYS A 17 -12.46 1.12 -1.29
C LYS A 17 -12.88 -0.25 -1.85
N GLU A 18 -13.19 -0.31 -3.14
CA GLU A 18 -13.57 -1.56 -3.80
C GLU A 18 -12.47 -2.62 -3.69
N GLU A 19 -11.22 -2.24 -3.96
CA GLU A 19 -10.10 -3.18 -3.91
C GLU A 19 -9.80 -3.63 -2.47
N ALA A 20 -9.88 -2.74 -1.51
CA ALA A 20 -9.69 -3.08 -0.10
C ALA A 20 -10.76 -4.07 0.37
N GLU A 21 -12.02 -3.77 0.10
CA GLU A 21 -13.16 -4.62 0.50
C GLU A 21 -13.12 -6.00 -0.16
N ALA A 22 -12.68 -6.07 -1.42
CA ALA A 22 -12.59 -7.34 -2.15
C ALA A 22 -11.64 -8.34 -1.48
N GLU A 23 -10.62 -7.85 -0.78
CA GLU A 23 -9.64 -8.71 -0.09
C GLU A 23 -9.83 -8.72 1.43
N GLY A 24 -10.81 -8.01 1.96
CA GLY A 24 -11.03 -7.92 3.40
C GLY A 24 -10.00 -7.07 4.13
N VAL A 25 -9.32 -6.18 3.41
CA VAL A 25 -8.35 -5.23 3.98
C VAL A 25 -9.09 -3.95 4.36
N ARG A 26 -8.75 -3.36 5.50
CA ARG A 26 -9.36 -2.12 5.95
C ARG A 26 -9.02 -0.98 4.99
N ALA A 27 -10.06 -0.32 4.46
CA ALA A 27 -9.90 0.78 3.51
C ALA A 27 -9.21 2.00 4.15
N ASP A 28 -9.43 2.25 5.45
CA ASP A 28 -8.79 3.35 6.16
C ASP A 28 -7.28 3.16 6.29
N VAL A 29 -6.82 1.94 6.49
CA VAL A 29 -5.38 1.62 6.51
C VAL A 29 -4.78 1.85 5.13
N LEU A 30 -5.43 1.36 4.08
CA LEU A 30 -4.97 1.55 2.71
C LEU A 30 -4.91 3.04 2.36
N PHE A 31 -5.95 3.80 2.70
CA PHE A 31 -5.98 5.25 2.49
C PHE A 31 -4.82 5.94 3.19
N ALA A 32 -4.61 5.64 4.48
CA ALA A 32 -3.54 6.25 5.26
C ALA A 32 -2.18 5.95 4.64
N GLN A 33 -1.97 4.72 4.18
CA GLN A 33 -0.73 4.32 3.55
C GLN A 33 -0.50 5.04 2.22
N VAL A 34 -1.53 5.14 1.38
CA VAL A 34 -1.46 5.90 0.12
C VAL A 34 -1.07 7.36 0.42
N MET A 35 -1.72 8.00 1.37
CA MET A 35 -1.42 9.39 1.73
C MET A 35 0.00 9.56 2.24
N LEU A 36 0.44 8.67 3.12
CA LEU A 36 1.79 8.74 3.68
C LEU A 36 2.87 8.49 2.62
N GLU A 37 2.71 7.44 1.82
CA GLU A 37 3.72 7.03 0.83
C GLU A 37 3.86 8.03 -0.32
N THR A 38 2.77 8.70 -0.68
CA THR A 38 2.75 9.64 -1.81
C THR A 38 2.82 11.11 -1.37
N GLY A 39 2.88 11.39 -0.07
CA GLY A 39 2.84 12.76 0.44
C GLY A 39 1.54 13.46 0.04
N GLY A 40 0.39 12.80 0.19
CA GLY A 40 -0.92 13.34 -0.19
C GLY A 40 -1.14 13.40 -1.69
N LEU A 41 -0.62 12.42 -2.43
CA LEU A 41 -0.68 12.31 -3.89
C LEU A 41 0.16 13.37 -4.62
N LYS A 42 1.08 14.01 -3.91
CA LYS A 42 2.03 14.97 -4.51
C LYS A 42 3.25 14.28 -5.08
N PHE A 43 3.57 13.10 -4.56
CA PHE A 43 4.79 12.36 -4.85
C PHE A 43 6.03 13.19 -4.45
N GLY A 44 7.16 13.00 -5.08
CA GLY A 44 8.36 13.78 -4.74
C GLY A 44 9.56 12.92 -4.38
N GLY A 45 9.36 11.59 -4.23
CA GLY A 45 10.44 10.63 -4.03
C GLY A 45 10.81 9.93 -5.34
N ASP A 46 11.32 8.70 -5.21
CA ASP A 46 11.78 7.91 -6.35
C ASP A 46 10.63 7.41 -7.24
N VAL A 47 9.42 7.25 -6.68
CA VAL A 47 8.25 6.82 -7.43
C VAL A 47 7.58 8.02 -8.09
N GLN A 48 7.28 7.90 -9.38
CA GLN A 48 6.64 8.95 -10.16
C GLN A 48 5.13 8.72 -10.26
N PRO A 49 4.31 9.79 -10.39
CA PRO A 49 2.85 9.65 -10.52
C PRO A 49 2.40 8.70 -11.62
N SER A 50 3.10 8.68 -12.75
CA SER A 50 2.77 7.84 -13.90
C SER A 50 2.89 6.34 -13.64
N GLN A 51 3.53 5.94 -12.55
CA GLN A 51 3.73 4.53 -12.22
C GLN A 51 2.50 3.87 -11.59
N CYS A 52 1.53 4.65 -11.12
CA CYS A 52 0.37 4.15 -10.37
C CYS A 52 0.77 3.26 -9.19
N ASN A 53 1.90 3.57 -8.58
CA ASN A 53 2.44 2.85 -7.42
C ASN A 53 2.26 3.73 -6.19
N PHE A 54 1.19 3.49 -5.43
CA PHE A 54 0.79 4.35 -4.32
C PHE A 54 1.31 3.87 -2.97
N GLY A 55 2.02 2.72 -2.94
CA GLY A 55 2.55 2.13 -1.72
C GLY A 55 4.06 1.98 -1.69
N GLY A 56 4.75 2.51 -2.69
CA GLY A 56 6.21 2.42 -2.77
C GLY A 56 6.72 1.00 -3.03
N LEU A 57 5.92 0.14 -3.65
CA LEU A 57 6.29 -1.25 -3.93
C LEU A 57 7.55 -1.32 -4.81
N GLY A 58 8.55 -2.04 -4.34
CA GLY A 58 9.82 -2.18 -5.06
C GLY A 58 10.74 -0.96 -5.01
N ALA A 59 10.32 0.13 -4.38
CA ALA A 59 11.15 1.33 -4.17
C ALA A 59 12.00 1.12 -2.91
N VAL A 60 13.16 0.49 -3.11
CA VAL A 60 14.05 0.08 -2.01
C VAL A 60 15.08 1.14 -1.64
N GLY A 61 14.92 2.37 -2.10
CA GLY A 61 15.85 3.47 -1.86
C GLY A 61 16.96 3.54 -2.92
N GLY A 62 17.89 4.49 -2.75
CA GLY A 62 19.03 4.65 -3.65
C GLY A 62 18.64 5.02 -5.09
N GLY A 63 17.50 5.68 -5.31
CA GLY A 63 17.02 6.05 -6.63
C GLY A 63 16.22 4.97 -7.35
N ALA A 64 15.95 3.83 -6.70
CA ALA A 64 15.11 2.77 -7.28
C ALA A 64 13.70 3.27 -7.49
N ALA A 65 13.24 3.26 -8.75
CA ALA A 65 11.93 3.82 -9.13
C ALA A 65 10.74 3.04 -8.61
N GLY A 66 10.94 1.78 -8.19
CA GLY A 66 9.85 0.91 -7.79
C GLY A 66 9.11 0.32 -8.98
N GLU A 67 8.01 -0.39 -8.70
CA GLU A 67 7.22 -1.03 -9.73
C GLU A 67 6.27 -0.05 -10.42
N THR A 68 5.95 -0.35 -11.68
CA THR A 68 4.99 0.42 -12.47
C THR A 68 3.77 -0.45 -12.77
N PHE A 69 2.58 0.13 -12.60
CA PHE A 69 1.32 -0.54 -12.88
C PHE A 69 0.59 0.19 -14.01
N ALA A 70 -0.20 -0.55 -14.78
CA ALA A 70 -0.86 -0.03 -15.98
C ALA A 70 -1.92 1.02 -15.67
N ASP A 71 -2.60 0.90 -14.53
CA ASP A 71 -3.67 1.80 -14.13
C ASP A 71 -3.80 1.88 -12.60
N VAL A 72 -4.67 2.78 -12.14
CA VAL A 72 -4.93 3.03 -10.72
C VAL A 72 -5.41 1.75 -10.03
N ARG A 73 -6.37 1.04 -10.63
CA ARG A 73 -6.95 -0.17 -10.03
C ARG A 73 -5.89 -1.25 -9.79
N THR A 74 -5.06 -1.51 -10.80
CA THR A 74 -3.99 -2.52 -10.68
C THR A 74 -2.97 -2.15 -9.61
N GLY A 75 -2.58 -0.87 -9.56
CA GLY A 75 -1.65 -0.38 -8.56
C GLY A 75 -2.20 -0.51 -7.14
N LEU A 76 -3.46 -0.12 -6.93
CA LEU A 76 -4.12 -0.25 -5.64
C LEU A 76 -4.35 -1.72 -5.28
N ARG A 77 -4.71 -2.56 -6.25
CA ARG A 77 -4.87 -4.00 -6.04
C ARG A 77 -3.57 -4.63 -5.55
N ALA A 78 -2.45 -4.31 -6.18
CA ALA A 78 -1.15 -4.81 -5.75
C ALA A 78 -0.83 -4.39 -4.31
N GLN A 79 -1.12 -3.16 -3.95
CA GLN A 79 -0.89 -2.65 -2.60
C GLN A 79 -1.78 -3.37 -1.58
N VAL A 80 -3.06 -3.57 -1.90
CA VAL A 80 -3.98 -4.32 -1.05
C VAL A 80 -3.50 -5.75 -0.83
N GLN A 81 -3.06 -6.42 -1.90
CA GLN A 81 -2.55 -7.77 -1.82
C GLN A 81 -1.31 -7.86 -0.94
N HIS A 82 -0.43 -6.89 -1.05
CA HIS A 82 0.78 -6.81 -0.22
C HIS A 82 0.44 -6.58 1.25
N LEU A 83 -0.51 -5.70 1.55
CA LEU A 83 -1.03 -5.50 2.92
C LEU A 83 -1.64 -6.77 3.47
N LYS A 84 -2.46 -7.46 2.68
CA LYS A 84 -3.07 -8.74 3.09
C LYS A 84 -2.00 -9.78 3.39
N ALA A 85 -0.92 -9.81 2.61
CA ALA A 85 0.19 -10.72 2.83
C ALA A 85 0.78 -10.55 4.23
N TYR A 86 0.98 -9.31 4.69
CA TYR A 86 1.47 -9.04 6.03
C TYR A 86 0.44 -9.34 7.12
N ALA A 87 -0.81 -9.00 6.87
CA ALA A 87 -1.86 -9.06 7.90
C ALA A 87 -2.44 -10.46 8.10
N SER A 88 -2.38 -11.32 7.09
CA SER A 88 -3.15 -12.57 7.06
C SER A 88 -2.43 -13.68 6.33
N THR A 89 -2.79 -14.92 6.64
CA THR A 89 -2.37 -16.10 5.90
C THR A 89 -3.42 -16.58 4.90
N ASP A 90 -4.56 -15.88 4.81
CA ASP A 90 -5.64 -16.23 3.89
C ASP A 90 -5.21 -16.02 2.43
N GLY A 91 -5.80 -16.81 1.53
CA GLY A 91 -5.56 -16.68 0.11
C GLY A 91 -6.17 -15.42 -0.49
N LEU A 92 -5.67 -15.01 -1.63
CA LEU A 92 -6.21 -13.85 -2.35
C LEU A 92 -7.53 -14.21 -3.03
N ASN A 93 -8.47 -13.24 -3.06
CA ASN A 93 -9.75 -13.37 -3.74
C ASN A 93 -9.65 -12.96 -5.22
N ASN A 94 -8.75 -12.04 -5.55
CA ASN A 94 -8.48 -11.61 -6.92
C ASN A 94 -7.16 -12.21 -7.42
N ALA A 95 -6.99 -12.28 -8.74
CA ALA A 95 -5.73 -12.71 -9.34
C ALA A 95 -4.57 -11.84 -8.83
N CYS A 96 -3.44 -12.48 -8.51
CA CYS A 96 -2.29 -11.78 -7.95
C CYS A 96 -1.64 -10.88 -9.01
N VAL A 97 -1.54 -9.58 -8.69
CA VAL A 97 -0.83 -8.59 -9.49
C VAL A 97 0.36 -8.00 -8.74
N ASP A 98 0.53 -8.37 -7.47
CA ASP A 98 1.67 -7.98 -6.64
C ASP A 98 2.83 -8.96 -6.88
N LYS A 99 3.81 -8.53 -7.63
CA LYS A 99 4.99 -9.34 -7.95
C LYS A 99 5.83 -9.68 -6.74
N ARG A 100 5.67 -8.92 -5.66
CA ARG A 100 6.43 -9.09 -4.43
C ARG A 100 5.67 -9.86 -3.35
N PHE A 101 4.46 -10.32 -3.65
CA PHE A 101 3.60 -11.04 -2.70
C PHE A 101 4.30 -12.25 -2.09
N GLN A 102 4.99 -13.02 -2.91
CA GLN A 102 5.67 -14.25 -2.48
C GLN A 102 6.86 -13.99 -1.55
N TYR A 103 7.39 -12.76 -1.51
CA TYR A 103 8.54 -12.42 -0.67
C TYR A 103 8.12 -11.96 0.73
N VAL A 104 6.84 -11.77 0.98
CA VAL A 104 6.33 -11.34 2.28
C VAL A 104 6.22 -12.54 3.20
N SER A 105 6.71 -12.40 4.44
CA SER A 105 6.46 -13.37 5.49
C SER A 105 5.02 -13.22 5.97
N ARG A 106 4.17 -14.21 5.64
CA ARG A 106 2.72 -14.11 5.77
C ARG A 106 2.28 -13.99 7.23
N GLY A 107 1.31 -13.10 7.47
CA GLY A 107 0.65 -12.97 8.78
C GLY A 107 1.54 -12.40 9.87
N THR A 108 2.65 -11.73 9.54
CA THR A 108 3.61 -11.22 10.53
C THR A 108 3.30 -9.80 11.01
N ALA A 109 2.34 -9.10 10.40
CA ALA A 109 1.97 -7.75 10.79
C ALA A 109 0.45 -7.64 10.97
N ARG A 110 -0.05 -8.20 12.08
CA ARG A 110 -1.48 -8.18 12.43
C ARG A 110 -1.95 -6.82 12.93
N TYR A 111 -1.02 -6.01 13.42
CA TYR A 111 -1.30 -4.66 13.92
C TYR A 111 -0.63 -3.64 13.01
N VAL A 112 -1.25 -2.47 12.88
CA VAL A 112 -0.73 -1.39 12.02
C VAL A 112 0.70 -1.01 12.44
N GLU A 113 0.99 -0.96 13.75
CA GLU A 113 2.31 -0.65 14.28
C GLU A 113 3.38 -1.64 13.79
N TRP A 114 3.00 -2.88 13.51
CA TRP A 114 3.93 -3.92 13.06
C TRP A 114 4.31 -3.81 11.58
N LEU A 115 3.73 -2.88 10.85
CA LEU A 115 4.20 -2.53 9.52
C LEU A 115 5.54 -1.76 9.57
N ALA A 116 5.87 -1.20 10.71
CA ALA A 116 7.21 -0.63 10.96
C ALA A 116 8.16 -1.75 11.41
N ILE A 117 9.21 -2.00 10.63
CA ILE A 117 10.15 -3.09 10.90
C ILE A 117 10.71 -3.04 12.33
N PRO A 118 11.15 -1.87 12.86
CA PRO A 118 11.68 -1.82 14.22
C PRO A 118 10.67 -2.19 15.31
N GLN A 119 9.38 -2.06 15.04
CA GLN A 119 8.32 -2.36 16.01
C GLN A 119 7.77 -3.78 15.86
N ASN A 120 8.13 -4.46 14.78
CA ASN A 120 7.64 -5.80 14.50
C ASN A 120 8.43 -6.85 15.30
N PRO A 121 7.75 -7.73 16.06
CA PRO A 121 8.44 -8.73 16.90
C PRO A 121 9.21 -9.78 16.09
N TYR A 122 8.92 -9.92 14.79
CA TYR A 122 9.58 -10.87 13.91
C TYR A 122 10.65 -10.22 13.03
N GLY A 123 10.88 -8.90 13.16
CA GLY A 123 11.82 -8.16 12.32
C GLY A 123 11.38 -8.02 10.87
N LYS A 124 10.09 -8.10 10.62
CA LYS A 124 9.48 -7.98 9.29
C LYS A 124 8.65 -6.69 9.23
N GLY A 125 8.25 -6.26 8.05
CA GLY A 125 7.38 -5.11 7.91
C GLY A 125 7.49 -4.42 6.56
N TRP A 126 6.67 -3.39 6.40
CA TRP A 126 6.57 -2.62 5.16
C TRP A 126 7.68 -1.57 5.05
N ALA A 127 8.01 -0.90 6.14
CA ALA A 127 8.93 0.23 6.14
C ALA A 127 9.92 0.17 7.29
N ALA A 128 11.12 0.71 7.08
CA ALA A 128 12.18 0.77 8.08
C ALA A 128 11.98 1.88 9.11
N ASP A 129 11.09 2.85 8.85
CA ASP A 129 10.79 3.95 9.77
C ASP A 129 10.11 3.40 11.03
N ALA A 130 10.72 3.59 12.21
CA ALA A 130 10.17 3.14 13.49
C ALA A 130 8.80 3.75 13.79
N ASP A 131 8.51 4.94 13.26
CA ASP A 131 7.26 5.65 13.49
C ASP A 131 6.21 5.42 12.39
N TYR A 132 6.45 4.49 11.49
CA TYR A 132 5.58 4.25 10.34
C TYR A 132 4.14 3.96 10.77
N GLY A 133 3.94 3.05 11.71
CA GLY A 133 2.62 2.72 12.23
C GLY A 133 1.95 3.90 12.93
N THR A 134 2.71 4.67 13.71
CA THR A 134 2.22 5.87 14.38
C THR A 134 1.74 6.92 13.38
N LYS A 135 2.48 7.10 12.28
CA LYS A 135 2.10 8.02 11.21
C LYS A 135 0.82 7.58 10.51
N LEU A 136 0.68 6.28 10.24
CA LEU A 136 -0.55 5.72 9.67
C LEU A 136 -1.74 5.95 10.59
N LEU A 137 -1.58 5.63 11.88
CA LEU A 137 -2.66 5.79 12.86
C LEU A 137 -3.08 7.26 13.00
N ARG A 138 -2.14 8.19 12.91
CA ARG A 138 -2.43 9.62 12.94
C ARG A 138 -3.32 10.04 11.77
N ILE A 139 -3.02 9.55 10.57
CA ILE A 139 -3.86 9.82 9.38
C ILE A 139 -5.22 9.18 9.56
N MET A 140 -5.29 7.92 10.00
CA MET A 140 -6.55 7.20 10.22
C MET A 140 -7.44 7.93 11.23
N ASN A 141 -6.86 8.45 12.31
CA ASN A 141 -7.60 9.14 13.35
C ASN A 141 -8.10 10.52 12.91
N SER A 142 -7.60 11.07 11.82
CA SER A 142 -8.03 12.35 11.26
C SER A 142 -9.21 12.23 10.29
N LEU A 143 -9.63 11.02 9.99
CA LEU A 143 -10.73 10.76 9.04
C LEU A 143 -12.11 10.98 9.66
#